data_868d47e682b6c37712295971f0974993
#
_entry.id   868d47e682b6c37712295971f0974993
#
_cell.length_a   1.000
_cell.length_b   1.000
_cell.length_c   1.000
_cell.angle_alpha   90.00
_cell.angle_beta   90.00
_cell.angle_gamma   90.00
#
_symmetry.space_group_name_H-M   'P 1'
#
loop_
_entity.id
_entity.type
_entity.pdbx_description
1 polymer ?
#
loop_
_entity_poly.entity_id
_entity_poly.type
_entity_poly.pdbx_seq_one_letter_code
_entity_poly.pdbx_strand_id
1 'polypeptide(L)'
;IQANRPYASSEDLVSKKVITQPQFDQIKDLVTVEEVVLTGEAKDIDYMTKLGLMKGHLLVAQELLDQNQPKQAQPHIGHPVEEIYIDIEEQLDERKVKEFKSNLVSLTDLVKSNPKDAKIKTNFTTAVQAVDNAIAVLPTEQRSQPEFILPVINSLLDAANSEYGAAVAKGKITAPIEYQDSRGFVVYSQELYKSISSQMIQENPEAHKAIDTAFGELVKVWPAAIPPAQAVKTPEDVTKLVKTLEENTRKVREKTHSQTMS
;
A
#
# COMPACT_ATOMS: atom_id res chain seq x y z
N ILE A 1 14.90 4.58 -5.71
CA ILE A 1 15.09 5.62 -4.68
C ILE A 1 13.80 5.85 -3.92
N GLN A 2 12.67 6.17 -4.54
CA GLN A 2 11.41 6.47 -3.85
C GLN A 2 10.85 5.27 -3.06
N ALA A 3 10.83 4.08 -3.66
CA ALA A 3 10.32 2.85 -3.04
C ALA A 3 11.12 2.36 -1.82
N ASN A 4 12.34 2.89 -1.61
CA ASN A 4 13.21 2.50 -0.50
C ASN A 4 13.36 3.61 0.57
N ARG A 5 12.48 4.62 0.55
CA ARG A 5 12.41 5.62 1.62
C ARG A 5 11.76 5.02 2.89
N PRO A 6 12.05 5.56 4.08
CA PRO A 6 12.97 6.67 4.34
C PRO A 6 14.45 6.26 4.28
N TYR A 7 15.34 7.26 4.13
CA TYR A 7 16.79 7.11 4.23
C TYR A 7 17.26 7.89 5.47
N ALA A 8 18.03 7.25 6.34
CA ALA A 8 18.62 7.92 7.50
C ALA A 8 19.87 8.71 7.10
N SER A 9 20.58 8.23 6.06
CA SER A 9 21.74 8.90 5.48
C SER A 9 21.85 8.59 3.99
N SER A 10 22.73 9.30 3.27
CA SER A 10 22.95 9.04 1.84
C SER A 10 23.57 7.65 1.58
N GLU A 11 24.30 7.09 2.54
CA GLU A 11 24.87 5.74 2.50
C GLU A 11 23.82 4.65 2.45
N ASP A 12 22.60 4.95 2.90
CA ASP A 12 21.46 4.02 2.80
C ASP A 12 21.11 3.66 1.35
N LEU A 13 21.50 4.48 0.39
CA LEU A 13 21.38 4.14 -1.03
C LEU A 13 22.16 2.86 -1.39
N VAL A 14 23.25 2.60 -0.69
CA VAL A 14 24.06 1.39 -0.87
C VAL A 14 23.59 0.26 0.04
N SER A 15 23.35 0.54 1.34
CA SER A 15 22.94 -0.48 2.32
C SER A 15 21.61 -1.13 1.93
N LYS A 16 20.67 -0.34 1.39
CA LYS A 16 19.39 -0.79 0.84
C LYS A 16 19.46 -1.29 -0.62
N LYS A 17 20.69 -1.45 -1.16
CA LYS A 17 20.95 -1.97 -2.51
C LYS A 17 20.23 -1.19 -3.65
N VAL A 18 19.99 0.09 -3.45
CA VAL A 18 19.37 0.97 -4.46
C VAL A 18 20.36 1.28 -5.58
N ILE A 19 21.62 1.50 -5.20
CA ILE A 19 22.77 1.68 -6.09
C ILE A 19 23.99 0.92 -5.56
N THR A 20 24.97 0.71 -6.43
CA THR A 20 26.25 0.09 -6.03
C THR A 20 27.17 1.10 -5.36
N GLN A 21 28.17 0.65 -4.58
CA GLN A 21 29.17 1.52 -3.97
C GLN A 21 29.88 2.42 -4.99
N PRO A 22 30.36 1.91 -6.17
CA PRO A 22 30.98 2.78 -7.19
C PRO A 22 30.05 3.84 -7.75
N GLN A 23 28.75 3.58 -7.86
CA GLN A 23 27.75 4.58 -8.27
C GLN A 23 27.55 5.64 -7.19
N PHE A 24 27.49 5.22 -5.91
CA PHE A 24 27.39 6.13 -4.78
C PHE A 24 28.60 7.08 -4.71
N ASP A 25 29.81 6.56 -4.87
CA ASP A 25 31.06 7.36 -4.82
C ASP A 25 31.08 8.49 -5.85
N GLN A 26 30.35 8.33 -6.98
CA GLN A 26 30.23 9.36 -8.02
C GLN A 26 29.22 10.46 -7.67
N ILE A 27 28.27 10.19 -6.80
CA ILE A 27 27.17 11.13 -6.49
C ILE A 27 27.11 11.58 -5.03
N LYS A 28 27.94 11.03 -4.13
CA LYS A 28 27.85 11.27 -2.70
C LYS A 28 27.90 12.75 -2.31
N ASP A 29 28.65 13.56 -3.06
CA ASP A 29 28.76 14.99 -2.85
C ASP A 29 27.60 15.80 -3.50
N LEU A 30 26.74 15.13 -4.26
CA LEU A 30 25.60 15.71 -4.97
C LEU A 30 24.24 15.33 -4.34
N VAL A 31 24.24 14.42 -3.36
CA VAL A 31 23.04 13.95 -2.68
C VAL A 31 23.13 14.18 -1.19
N THR A 32 22.03 14.60 -0.60
CA THR A 32 21.86 14.71 0.84
C THR A 32 20.53 14.08 1.24
N VAL A 33 20.44 13.65 2.49
CA VAL A 33 19.18 13.26 3.12
C VAL A 33 18.71 14.44 3.95
N GLU A 34 17.58 15.00 3.56
CA GLU A 34 16.87 15.98 4.39
C GLU A 34 15.70 15.26 5.07
N GLU A 35 15.54 15.53 6.36
CA GLU A 35 14.36 15.08 7.08
C GLU A 35 13.16 15.90 6.58
N VAL A 36 12.33 15.24 5.75
CA VAL A 36 11.09 15.86 5.25
C VAL A 36 10.06 15.79 6.37
N VAL A 37 9.90 16.86 7.12
CA VAL A 37 8.81 16.98 8.08
C VAL A 37 7.52 17.21 7.32
N LEU A 38 6.70 16.16 7.21
CA LEU A 38 5.37 16.27 6.61
C LEU A 38 4.43 17.01 7.55
N THR A 39 3.65 17.96 6.99
CA THR A 39 2.65 18.73 7.73
C THR A 39 1.34 18.79 6.93
N GLY A 40 0.24 19.12 7.60
CA GLY A 40 -1.06 19.29 6.95
C GLY A 40 -1.49 18.07 6.15
N GLU A 41 -2.08 18.30 4.98
CA GLU A 41 -2.61 17.24 4.12
C GLU A 41 -1.57 16.21 3.69
N ALA A 42 -0.31 16.63 3.47
CA ALA A 42 0.76 15.68 3.12
C ALA A 42 1.02 14.67 4.25
N LYS A 43 0.93 15.09 5.52
CA LYS A 43 1.02 14.20 6.69
C LYS A 43 -0.19 13.27 6.79
N ASP A 44 -1.38 13.75 6.47
CA ASP A 44 -2.60 12.93 6.46
C ASP A 44 -2.59 11.90 5.32
N ILE A 45 -2.06 12.26 4.14
CA ILE A 45 -1.86 11.31 3.02
C ILE A 45 -0.87 10.21 3.41
N ASP A 46 0.26 10.55 4.03
CA ASP A 46 1.24 9.57 4.52
C ASP A 46 0.62 8.63 5.56
N TYR A 47 -0.10 9.19 6.53
CA TYR A 47 -0.85 8.44 7.54
C TYR A 47 -1.85 7.46 6.91
N MET A 48 -2.69 7.96 6.00
CA MET A 48 -3.69 7.13 5.31
C MET A 48 -3.04 6.05 4.44
N THR A 49 -1.89 6.36 3.81
CA THR A 49 -1.13 5.41 3.00
C THR A 49 -0.61 4.25 3.85
N LYS A 50 0.01 4.53 4.99
CA LYS A 50 0.54 3.52 5.90
C LYS A 50 -0.56 2.62 6.46
N LEU A 51 -1.70 3.19 6.85
CA LEU A 51 -2.89 2.41 7.24
C LEU A 51 -3.46 1.63 6.06
N GLY A 52 -3.39 2.17 4.85
CA GLY A 52 -3.78 1.48 3.62
C GLY A 52 -2.91 0.26 3.32
N LEU A 53 -1.60 0.35 3.54
CA LEU A 53 -0.70 -0.80 3.46
C LEU A 53 -1.07 -1.88 4.49
N MET A 54 -1.34 -1.49 5.75
CA MET A 54 -1.85 -2.43 6.76
C MET A 54 -3.15 -3.11 6.31
N LYS A 55 -4.09 -2.35 5.72
CA LYS A 55 -5.34 -2.92 5.18
C LYS A 55 -5.07 -3.92 4.06
N GLY A 56 -4.17 -3.61 3.15
CA GLY A 56 -3.78 -4.51 2.06
C GLY A 56 -3.22 -5.85 2.59
N HIS A 57 -2.30 -5.81 3.55
CA HIS A 57 -1.80 -7.01 4.22
C HIS A 57 -2.93 -7.81 4.88
N LEU A 58 -3.82 -7.16 5.62
CA LEU A 58 -4.93 -7.83 6.30
C LEU A 58 -5.95 -8.43 5.30
N LEU A 59 -6.21 -7.77 4.16
CA LEU A 59 -7.09 -8.31 3.13
C LEU A 59 -6.55 -9.63 2.54
N VAL A 60 -5.27 -9.68 2.21
CA VAL A 60 -4.68 -10.92 1.69
C VAL A 60 -4.55 -11.98 2.78
N ALA A 61 -4.27 -11.59 4.02
CA ALA A 61 -4.26 -12.52 5.15
C ALA A 61 -5.64 -13.17 5.37
N GLN A 62 -6.72 -12.38 5.26
CA GLN A 62 -8.10 -12.91 5.35
C GLN A 62 -8.37 -13.92 4.24
N GLU A 63 -8.04 -13.56 2.98
CA GLU A 63 -8.24 -14.44 1.82
C GLU A 63 -7.49 -15.78 2.02
N LEU A 64 -6.27 -15.75 2.54
CA LEU A 64 -5.47 -16.94 2.83
C LEU A 64 -6.04 -17.78 3.99
N LEU A 65 -6.53 -17.14 5.05
CA LEU A 65 -7.21 -17.83 6.15
C LEU A 65 -8.48 -18.52 5.68
N ASP A 66 -9.29 -17.87 4.84
CA ASP A 66 -10.51 -18.42 4.26
C ASP A 66 -10.22 -19.63 3.33
N GLN A 67 -9.04 -19.65 2.73
CA GLN A 67 -8.52 -20.75 1.91
C GLN A 67 -7.79 -21.84 2.74
N ASN A 68 -7.88 -21.79 4.09
CA ASN A 68 -7.15 -22.69 4.99
C ASN A 68 -5.62 -22.70 4.79
N GLN A 69 -5.04 -21.50 4.53
CA GLN A 69 -3.60 -21.30 4.37
C GLN A 69 -3.00 -20.46 5.51
N PRO A 70 -3.15 -20.85 6.80
CA PRO A 70 -2.75 -20.02 7.93
C PRO A 70 -1.24 -19.75 7.98
N LYS A 71 -0.41 -20.68 7.48
CA LYS A 71 1.04 -20.46 7.39
C LYS A 71 1.43 -19.36 6.40
N GLN A 72 0.66 -19.22 5.33
CA GLN A 72 0.87 -18.14 4.35
C GLN A 72 0.25 -16.84 4.83
N ALA A 73 -0.85 -16.89 5.60
CA ALA A 73 -1.50 -15.71 6.16
C ALA A 73 -0.67 -15.03 7.27
N GLN A 74 0.08 -15.81 8.05
CA GLN A 74 0.79 -15.33 9.22
C GLN A 74 1.76 -14.18 8.95
N PRO A 75 2.62 -14.18 7.91
CA PRO A 75 3.49 -13.05 7.59
C PRO A 75 2.70 -11.75 7.38
N HIS A 76 1.58 -11.81 6.66
CA HIS A 76 0.77 -10.63 6.35
C HIS A 76 0.03 -10.03 7.56
N ILE A 77 -0.07 -10.76 8.68
CA ILE A 77 -0.52 -10.22 9.95
C ILE A 77 0.66 -9.62 10.74
N GLY A 78 1.87 -10.19 10.57
CA GLY A 78 3.09 -9.76 11.25
C GLY A 78 3.73 -8.50 10.65
N HIS A 79 3.83 -8.40 9.32
CA HIS A 79 4.43 -7.26 8.62
C HIS A 79 3.85 -5.89 9.05
N PRO A 80 2.52 -5.71 9.22
CA PRO A 80 1.98 -4.47 9.77
C PRO A 80 2.59 -4.04 11.10
N VAL A 81 2.97 -4.99 11.95
CA VAL A 81 3.58 -4.70 13.25
C VAL A 81 5.06 -4.35 13.12
N GLU A 82 5.78 -5.13 12.31
CA GLU A 82 7.24 -5.09 12.23
C GLU A 82 7.73 -3.95 11.35
N GLU A 83 6.98 -3.61 10.30
CA GLU A 83 7.42 -2.70 9.25
C GLU A 83 6.64 -1.36 9.21
N ILE A 84 5.36 -1.36 9.59
CA ILE A 84 4.50 -0.19 9.39
C ILE A 84 4.16 0.50 10.72
N TYR A 85 3.82 -0.26 11.76
CA TYR A 85 3.33 0.33 13.01
C TYR A 85 4.35 1.26 13.66
N ILE A 86 5.63 0.91 13.61
CA ILE A 86 6.72 1.71 14.18
C ILE A 86 6.79 3.08 13.49
N ASP A 87 6.61 3.11 12.17
CA ASP A 87 6.70 4.33 11.37
C ASP A 87 5.49 5.26 11.50
N ILE A 88 4.38 4.77 12.09
CA ILE A 88 3.13 5.53 12.23
C ILE A 88 2.78 5.79 13.70
N GLU A 89 3.47 5.19 14.67
CA GLU A 89 3.13 5.23 16.08
C GLU A 89 2.99 6.66 16.61
N GLU A 90 3.92 7.55 16.28
CA GLU A 90 3.83 8.98 16.65
C GLU A 90 2.58 9.64 16.07
N GLN A 91 2.24 9.34 14.82
CA GLN A 91 1.05 9.88 14.17
C GLN A 91 -0.25 9.33 14.75
N LEU A 92 -0.25 8.08 15.24
CA LEU A 92 -1.38 7.49 15.98
C LEU A 92 -1.58 8.20 17.32
N ASP A 93 -0.51 8.44 18.05
CA ASP A 93 -0.53 9.12 19.35
C ASP A 93 -1.03 10.56 19.22
N GLU A 94 -0.50 11.34 18.27
CA GLU A 94 -0.96 12.70 17.98
C GLU A 94 -2.47 12.77 17.70
N ARG A 95 -3.01 11.75 17.02
CA ARG A 95 -4.44 11.65 16.68
C ARG A 95 -5.26 10.97 17.77
N LYS A 96 -4.64 10.61 18.91
CA LYS A 96 -5.28 9.93 20.05
C LYS A 96 -5.94 8.61 19.66
N VAL A 97 -5.37 7.90 18.72
CA VAL A 97 -5.81 6.56 18.35
C VAL A 97 -5.44 5.59 19.46
N LYS A 98 -6.38 4.76 19.87
CA LYS A 98 -6.09 3.72 20.85
C LYS A 98 -5.08 2.72 20.27
N GLU A 99 -4.06 2.38 21.08
CA GLU A 99 -3.07 1.36 20.72
C GLU A 99 -3.73 0.06 20.27
N PHE A 100 -3.26 -0.53 19.18
CA PHE A 100 -3.76 -1.79 18.62
C PHE A 100 -2.66 -2.77 18.17
N LYS A 101 -1.39 -2.42 18.37
CA LYS A 101 -0.23 -3.28 18.07
C LYS A 101 -0.34 -4.61 18.77
N SER A 102 -0.75 -4.59 20.04
CA SER A 102 -0.96 -5.78 20.86
C SER A 102 -2.01 -6.74 20.27
N ASN A 103 -3.04 -6.22 19.60
CA ASN A 103 -4.06 -7.03 18.94
C ASN A 103 -3.48 -7.78 17.73
N LEU A 104 -2.63 -7.10 16.92
CA LEU A 104 -1.97 -7.70 15.77
C LEU A 104 -0.93 -8.76 16.21
N VAL A 105 -0.12 -8.45 17.23
CA VAL A 105 0.84 -9.42 17.81
C VAL A 105 0.12 -10.66 18.32
N SER A 106 -0.92 -10.49 19.13
CA SER A 106 -1.68 -11.59 19.68
C SER A 106 -2.34 -12.45 18.60
N LEU A 107 -2.82 -11.83 17.52
CA LEU A 107 -3.39 -12.53 16.37
C LEU A 107 -2.31 -13.32 15.62
N THR A 108 -1.15 -12.71 15.36
CA THR A 108 0.00 -13.37 14.70
C THR A 108 0.43 -14.61 15.48
N ASP A 109 0.58 -14.49 16.81
CA ASP A 109 0.97 -15.58 17.68
C ASP A 109 -0.07 -16.70 17.71
N LEU A 110 -1.37 -16.34 17.72
CA LEU A 110 -2.46 -17.31 17.70
C LEU A 110 -2.49 -18.09 16.38
N VAL A 111 -2.36 -17.41 15.23
CA VAL A 111 -2.32 -18.05 13.92
C VAL A 111 -1.10 -18.98 13.80
N LYS A 112 0.03 -18.59 14.37
CA LYS A 112 1.27 -19.38 14.37
C LYS A 112 1.18 -20.60 15.28
N SER A 113 0.69 -20.44 16.52
CA SER A 113 0.71 -21.49 17.55
C SER A 113 -0.50 -22.43 17.45
N ASN A 114 -1.67 -21.92 17.09
CA ASN A 114 -2.92 -22.69 16.99
C ASN A 114 -3.76 -22.27 15.78
N PRO A 115 -3.36 -22.62 14.56
CA PRO A 115 -3.94 -22.12 13.31
C PRO A 115 -5.41 -22.54 13.07
N LYS A 116 -5.96 -23.40 13.92
CA LYS A 116 -7.38 -23.84 13.87
C LYS A 116 -8.23 -23.29 15.01
N ASP A 117 -7.68 -22.38 15.81
CA ASP A 117 -8.43 -21.78 16.92
C ASP A 117 -9.61 -20.94 16.41
N ALA A 118 -10.79 -21.21 16.96
CA ALA A 118 -12.01 -20.47 16.58
C ALA A 118 -11.91 -18.95 16.88
N LYS A 119 -11.04 -18.55 17.81
CA LYS A 119 -10.81 -17.14 18.16
C LYS A 119 -10.09 -16.36 17.07
N ILE A 120 -9.41 -17.02 16.11
CA ILE A 120 -8.71 -16.35 15.01
C ILE A 120 -9.67 -15.42 14.30
N LYS A 121 -10.86 -15.87 13.94
CA LYS A 121 -11.86 -15.05 13.25
C LYS A 121 -12.24 -13.80 14.04
N THR A 122 -12.52 -13.94 15.33
CA THR A 122 -12.90 -12.80 16.18
C THR A 122 -11.73 -11.83 16.36
N ASN A 123 -10.54 -12.34 16.64
CA ASN A 123 -9.33 -11.51 16.81
C ASN A 123 -8.96 -10.80 15.53
N PHE A 124 -9.11 -11.45 14.37
CA PHE A 124 -8.89 -10.86 13.06
C PHE A 124 -9.87 -9.70 12.81
N THR A 125 -11.17 -9.92 13.04
CA THR A 125 -12.17 -8.85 12.95
C THR A 125 -11.83 -7.67 13.87
N THR A 126 -11.37 -7.92 15.08
CA THR A 126 -10.94 -6.87 16.02
C THR A 126 -9.74 -6.10 15.49
N ALA A 127 -8.76 -6.79 14.90
CA ALA A 127 -7.57 -6.15 14.31
C ALA A 127 -7.96 -5.26 13.11
N VAL A 128 -8.77 -5.76 12.19
CA VAL A 128 -9.29 -4.99 11.05
C VAL A 128 -10.05 -3.76 11.52
N GLN A 129 -10.96 -3.92 12.51
CA GLN A 129 -11.73 -2.81 13.07
C GLN A 129 -10.84 -1.75 13.73
N ALA A 130 -9.73 -2.15 14.35
CA ALA A 130 -8.80 -1.20 14.96
C ALA A 130 -8.11 -0.33 13.89
N VAL A 131 -7.70 -0.91 12.75
CA VAL A 131 -7.16 -0.16 11.61
C VAL A 131 -8.23 0.75 11.00
N ASP A 132 -9.47 0.27 10.84
CA ASP A 132 -10.58 1.08 10.34
C ASP A 132 -10.89 2.27 11.26
N ASN A 133 -10.84 2.09 12.58
CA ASN A 133 -10.99 3.16 13.56
C ASN A 133 -9.84 4.17 13.47
N ALA A 134 -8.61 3.72 13.24
CA ALA A 134 -7.46 4.60 13.01
C ALA A 134 -7.65 5.43 11.74
N ILE A 135 -8.15 4.85 10.65
CA ILE A 135 -8.50 5.59 9.42
C ILE A 135 -9.63 6.60 9.69
N ALA A 136 -10.60 6.22 10.50
CA ALA A 136 -11.80 7.04 10.76
C ALA A 136 -11.53 8.31 11.58
N VAL A 137 -10.35 8.49 12.17
CA VAL A 137 -9.99 9.76 12.83
C VAL A 137 -9.76 10.89 11.84
N LEU A 138 -9.45 10.58 10.58
CA LEU A 138 -9.43 11.58 9.51
C LEU A 138 -10.86 12.00 9.16
N PRO A 139 -11.11 13.30 8.88
CA PRO A 139 -12.44 13.80 8.52
C PRO A 139 -13.05 13.03 7.35
N THR A 140 -14.34 12.69 7.45
CA THR A 140 -15.06 11.99 6.38
C THR A 140 -15.05 12.78 5.08
N GLU A 141 -15.23 14.10 5.17
CA GLU A 141 -15.17 15.01 4.03
C GLU A 141 -13.85 14.90 3.29
N GLN A 142 -12.71 14.87 4.01
CA GLN A 142 -11.38 14.71 3.44
C GLN A 142 -11.23 13.34 2.77
N ARG A 143 -11.62 12.25 3.47
CA ARG A 143 -11.51 10.87 2.97
C ARG A 143 -12.43 10.55 1.79
N SER A 144 -13.36 11.42 1.44
CA SER A 144 -14.24 11.28 0.28
C SER A 144 -13.81 12.11 -0.93
N GLN A 145 -12.74 12.93 -0.81
CA GLN A 145 -12.27 13.78 -1.90
C GLN A 145 -11.28 13.06 -2.82
N PRO A 146 -11.46 13.13 -4.15
CA PRO A 146 -10.49 12.59 -5.10
C PRO A 146 -9.08 13.15 -4.89
N GLU A 147 -8.93 14.44 -4.56
CA GLU A 147 -7.66 15.11 -4.34
C GLU A 147 -6.85 14.46 -3.21
N PHE A 148 -7.52 13.96 -2.18
CA PHE A 148 -6.92 13.26 -1.05
C PHE A 148 -6.71 11.77 -1.32
N ILE A 149 -7.69 11.09 -1.90
CA ILE A 149 -7.66 9.63 -2.09
C ILE A 149 -6.72 9.20 -3.25
N LEU A 150 -6.65 9.96 -4.34
CA LEU A 150 -5.82 9.60 -5.48
C LEU A 150 -4.32 9.53 -5.17
N PRO A 151 -3.71 10.46 -4.39
CA PRO A 151 -2.32 10.31 -3.90
C PRO A 151 -2.10 9.06 -3.05
N VAL A 152 -3.05 8.71 -2.18
CA VAL A 152 -2.98 7.47 -1.37
C VAL A 152 -2.97 6.25 -2.28
N ILE A 153 -3.88 6.20 -3.26
CA ILE A 153 -3.93 5.12 -4.26
C ILE A 153 -2.60 5.01 -5.00
N ASN A 154 -2.03 6.12 -5.47
CA ASN A 154 -0.75 6.10 -6.18
C ASN A 154 0.36 5.50 -5.31
N SER A 155 0.46 5.91 -4.04
CA SER A 155 1.47 5.38 -3.12
C SER A 155 1.29 3.87 -2.85
N LEU A 156 0.05 3.40 -2.72
CA LEU A 156 -0.25 1.97 -2.59
C LEU A 156 0.10 1.17 -3.85
N LEU A 157 -0.16 1.75 -5.03
CA LEU A 157 0.17 1.11 -6.32
C LEU A 157 1.67 1.12 -6.59
N ASP A 158 2.41 2.14 -6.14
CA ASP A 158 3.87 2.16 -6.17
C ASP A 158 4.45 1.02 -5.33
N ALA A 159 3.93 0.83 -4.10
CA ALA A 159 4.31 -0.29 -3.24
C ALA A 159 3.97 -1.63 -3.91
N ALA A 160 2.74 -1.77 -4.43
CA ALA A 160 2.33 -2.99 -5.14
C ALA A 160 3.22 -3.31 -6.34
N ASN A 161 3.63 -2.31 -7.11
CA ASN A 161 4.54 -2.48 -8.24
C ASN A 161 5.94 -2.91 -7.81
N SER A 162 6.45 -2.36 -6.71
CA SER A 162 7.73 -2.74 -6.11
C SER A 162 7.71 -4.20 -5.67
N GLU A 163 6.67 -4.60 -4.91
CA GLU A 163 6.48 -5.96 -4.43
C GLU A 163 6.35 -6.96 -5.59
N TYR A 164 5.55 -6.61 -6.61
CA TYR A 164 5.43 -7.48 -7.80
C TYR A 164 6.75 -7.65 -8.54
N GLY A 165 7.54 -6.57 -8.64
CA GLY A 165 8.88 -6.61 -9.23
C GLY A 165 9.81 -7.56 -8.47
N ALA A 166 9.73 -7.58 -7.14
CA ALA A 166 10.48 -8.51 -6.29
C ALA A 166 9.95 -9.95 -6.37
N ALA A 167 8.63 -10.11 -6.57
CA ALA A 167 7.98 -11.43 -6.63
C ALA A 167 8.32 -12.22 -7.89
N VAL A 168 8.62 -11.57 -9.02
CA VAL A 168 8.71 -12.19 -10.34
C VAL A 168 10.16 -12.31 -10.82
N ALA A 169 10.61 -13.53 -11.09
CA ALA A 169 11.88 -13.77 -11.74
C ALA A 169 11.72 -14.72 -12.94
N LYS A 170 12.23 -14.32 -14.11
CA LYS A 170 12.17 -15.13 -15.35
C LYS A 170 10.75 -15.60 -15.70
N GLY A 171 9.75 -14.75 -15.51
CA GLY A 171 8.34 -15.03 -15.78
C GLY A 171 7.66 -15.98 -14.80
N LYS A 172 8.27 -16.29 -13.66
CA LYS A 172 7.72 -17.13 -12.60
C LYS A 172 7.57 -16.33 -11.31
N ILE A 173 6.57 -16.69 -10.50
CA ILE A 173 6.47 -16.19 -9.12
C ILE A 173 7.45 -16.97 -8.26
N THR A 174 8.50 -16.30 -7.80
CA THR A 174 9.57 -16.88 -6.98
C THR A 174 9.52 -16.43 -5.52
N ALA A 175 8.83 -15.34 -5.22
CA ALA A 175 8.62 -14.82 -3.89
C ALA A 175 7.10 -14.66 -3.65
N PRO A 176 6.45 -15.68 -3.05
CA PRO A 176 5.00 -15.69 -2.85
C PRO A 176 4.49 -14.61 -1.91
N ILE A 177 5.26 -14.22 -0.89
CA ILE A 177 4.86 -13.20 0.09
C ILE A 177 4.72 -11.85 -0.60
N GLU A 178 5.73 -11.43 -1.36
CA GLU A 178 5.75 -10.19 -2.10
C GLU A 178 4.62 -10.12 -3.15
N TYR A 179 4.34 -11.26 -3.81
CA TYR A 179 3.17 -11.37 -4.70
C TYR A 179 1.86 -11.14 -3.95
N GLN A 180 1.73 -11.71 -2.75
CA GLN A 180 0.53 -11.61 -1.92
C GLN A 180 0.35 -10.18 -1.39
N ASP A 181 1.42 -9.53 -0.92
CA ASP A 181 1.41 -8.14 -0.49
C ASP A 181 0.99 -7.20 -1.63
N SER A 182 1.61 -7.36 -2.80
CA SER A 182 1.26 -6.64 -4.01
C SER A 182 -0.23 -6.77 -4.35
N ARG A 183 -0.79 -8.00 -4.28
CA ARG A 183 -2.23 -8.25 -4.47
C ARG A 183 -3.08 -7.46 -3.47
N GLY A 184 -2.75 -7.52 -2.19
CA GLY A 184 -3.49 -6.84 -1.14
C GLY A 184 -3.54 -5.33 -1.34
N PHE A 185 -2.43 -4.72 -1.73
CA PHE A 185 -2.32 -3.29 -2.00
C PHE A 185 -3.16 -2.87 -3.22
N VAL A 186 -3.16 -3.67 -4.30
CA VAL A 186 -4.01 -3.40 -5.48
C VAL A 186 -5.49 -3.54 -5.15
N VAL A 187 -5.88 -4.57 -4.39
CA VAL A 187 -7.28 -4.77 -3.98
C VAL A 187 -7.77 -3.58 -3.15
N TYR A 188 -7.00 -3.16 -2.16
CA TYR A 188 -7.38 -2.02 -1.34
C TYR A 188 -7.38 -0.69 -2.12
N SER A 189 -6.44 -0.49 -3.03
CA SER A 189 -6.43 0.67 -3.94
C SER A 189 -7.71 0.73 -4.78
N GLN A 190 -8.20 -0.41 -5.28
CA GLN A 190 -9.46 -0.48 -6.03
C GLN A 190 -10.67 -0.17 -5.14
N GLU A 191 -10.68 -0.62 -3.87
CA GLU A 191 -11.72 -0.28 -2.91
C GLU A 191 -11.78 1.23 -2.64
N LEU A 192 -10.62 1.85 -2.43
CA LEU A 192 -10.51 3.30 -2.27
C LEU A 192 -11.01 4.04 -3.53
N TYR A 193 -10.63 3.58 -4.72
CA TYR A 193 -11.09 4.20 -5.96
C TYR A 193 -12.61 4.09 -6.13
N LYS A 194 -13.20 2.95 -5.80
CA LYS A 194 -14.66 2.76 -5.82
C LYS A 194 -15.40 3.76 -4.92
N SER A 195 -14.81 4.14 -3.78
CA SER A 195 -15.43 5.09 -2.85
C SER A 195 -15.60 6.51 -3.41
N ILE A 196 -14.74 6.90 -4.36
CA ILE A 196 -14.75 8.21 -5.02
C ILE A 196 -15.27 8.16 -6.46
N SER A 197 -15.58 6.97 -7.00
CA SER A 197 -15.89 6.78 -8.43
C SER A 197 -17.10 7.60 -8.90
N SER A 198 -18.13 7.74 -8.08
CA SER A 198 -19.32 8.53 -8.43
C SER A 198 -18.98 10.02 -8.66
N GLN A 199 -18.13 10.59 -7.83
CA GLN A 199 -17.65 11.96 -7.99
C GLN A 199 -16.74 12.06 -9.22
N MET A 200 -15.84 11.10 -9.42
CA MET A 200 -14.97 11.03 -10.59
C MET A 200 -15.74 10.96 -11.90
N ILE A 201 -16.86 10.22 -11.96
CA ILE A 201 -17.74 10.15 -13.14
C ILE A 201 -18.31 11.54 -13.46
N GLN A 202 -18.72 12.30 -12.46
CA GLN A 202 -19.36 13.61 -12.63
C GLN A 202 -18.36 14.71 -13.01
N GLU A 203 -17.23 14.76 -12.33
CA GLU A 203 -16.28 15.88 -12.42
C GLU A 203 -15.15 15.62 -13.44
N ASN A 204 -14.76 14.37 -13.61
CA ASN A 204 -13.61 13.97 -14.42
C ASN A 204 -13.89 12.70 -15.24
N PRO A 205 -14.93 12.64 -16.10
CA PRO A 205 -15.39 11.41 -16.78
C PRO A 205 -14.31 10.75 -17.65
N GLU A 206 -13.49 11.54 -18.35
CA GLU A 206 -12.40 11.02 -19.19
C GLU A 206 -11.30 10.34 -18.34
N ALA A 207 -10.89 11.00 -17.25
CA ALA A 207 -9.91 10.42 -16.33
C ALA A 207 -10.50 9.18 -15.63
N HIS A 208 -11.78 9.24 -15.20
CA HIS A 208 -12.46 8.08 -14.62
C HIS A 208 -12.41 6.87 -15.56
N LYS A 209 -12.80 7.05 -16.83
CA LYS A 209 -12.79 5.95 -17.82
C LYS A 209 -11.40 5.33 -17.99
N ALA A 210 -10.36 6.16 -18.04
CA ALA A 210 -8.99 5.69 -18.18
C ALA A 210 -8.50 4.93 -16.93
N ILE A 211 -8.79 5.47 -15.74
CA ILE A 211 -8.42 4.85 -14.46
C ILE A 211 -9.18 3.53 -14.25
N ASP A 212 -10.49 3.50 -14.48
CA ASP A 212 -11.32 2.30 -14.33
C ASP A 212 -10.88 1.18 -15.28
N THR A 213 -10.57 1.53 -16.54
CA THR A 213 -10.02 0.58 -17.52
C THR A 213 -8.67 0.03 -17.06
N ALA A 214 -7.77 0.88 -16.58
CA ALA A 214 -6.45 0.46 -16.12
C ALA A 214 -6.53 -0.41 -14.86
N PHE A 215 -7.42 -0.10 -13.90
CA PHE A 215 -7.70 -0.99 -12.76
C PHE A 215 -8.27 -2.33 -13.21
N GLY A 216 -9.21 -2.33 -14.19
CA GLY A 216 -9.77 -3.56 -14.75
C GLY A 216 -8.73 -4.50 -15.36
N GLU A 217 -7.62 -3.95 -15.91
CA GLU A 217 -6.50 -4.75 -16.38
C GLU A 217 -5.51 -5.11 -15.26
N LEU A 218 -5.30 -4.20 -14.32
CA LEU A 218 -4.35 -4.38 -13.23
C LEU A 218 -4.79 -5.52 -12.30
N VAL A 219 -6.05 -5.57 -11.89
CA VAL A 219 -6.53 -6.60 -10.95
C VAL A 219 -6.45 -8.02 -11.52
N LYS A 220 -6.43 -8.19 -12.84
CA LYS A 220 -6.26 -9.49 -13.49
C LYS A 220 -4.86 -10.09 -13.34
N VAL A 221 -3.89 -9.28 -12.95
CA VAL A 221 -2.49 -9.73 -12.72
C VAL A 221 -2.41 -10.69 -11.54
N TRP A 222 -3.27 -10.51 -10.54
CA TRP A 222 -3.35 -11.33 -9.34
C TRP A 222 -4.68 -12.10 -9.28
N PRO A 223 -4.82 -13.24 -9.98
CA PRO A 223 -6.09 -13.98 -10.02
C PRO A 223 -6.54 -14.53 -8.65
N ALA A 224 -5.58 -14.81 -7.75
CA ALA A 224 -5.84 -15.30 -6.39
C ALA A 224 -4.67 -14.96 -5.46
N ALA A 225 -4.87 -15.06 -4.14
CA ALA A 225 -3.79 -14.93 -3.15
C ALA A 225 -2.75 -16.04 -3.26
N ILE A 226 -3.17 -17.26 -3.62
CA ILE A 226 -2.22 -18.34 -3.96
C ILE A 226 -1.69 -18.04 -5.36
N PRO A 227 -0.38 -17.78 -5.50
CA PRO A 227 0.19 -17.39 -6.78
C PRO A 227 0.14 -18.51 -7.82
N PRO A 228 -0.08 -18.18 -9.11
CA PRO A 228 0.10 -19.15 -10.19
C PRO A 228 1.61 -19.45 -10.39
N ALA A 229 1.91 -20.58 -11.01
CA ALA A 229 3.30 -20.97 -11.29
C ALA A 229 4.01 -20.01 -12.27
N GLN A 230 3.24 -19.36 -13.15
CA GLN A 230 3.72 -18.38 -14.12
C GLN A 230 3.10 -17.03 -13.81
N ALA A 231 3.87 -15.96 -13.90
CA ALA A 231 3.37 -14.61 -13.79
C ALA A 231 2.37 -14.31 -14.94
N VAL A 232 1.25 -13.67 -14.62
CA VAL A 232 0.22 -13.31 -15.61
C VAL A 232 0.71 -12.18 -16.53
N LYS A 233 1.49 -11.26 -15.99
CA LYS A 233 2.15 -10.16 -16.73
C LYS A 233 3.60 -10.04 -16.29
N THR A 234 4.41 -9.42 -17.12
CA THR A 234 5.79 -9.08 -16.72
C THR A 234 5.79 -7.90 -15.74
N PRO A 235 6.84 -7.72 -14.91
CA PRO A 235 6.98 -6.54 -14.06
C PRO A 235 6.93 -5.22 -14.86
N GLU A 236 7.48 -5.21 -16.05
CA GLU A 236 7.46 -4.04 -16.94
C GLU A 236 6.04 -3.70 -17.39
N ASP A 237 5.20 -4.70 -17.65
CA ASP A 237 3.79 -4.48 -18.04
C ASP A 237 2.95 -3.97 -16.86
N VAL A 238 3.22 -4.48 -15.65
CA VAL A 238 2.60 -3.97 -14.41
C VAL A 238 3.02 -2.52 -14.18
N THR A 239 4.30 -2.21 -14.30
CA THR A 239 4.82 -0.84 -14.19
C THR A 239 4.14 0.12 -15.17
N LYS A 240 3.89 -0.32 -16.42
CA LYS A 240 3.16 0.52 -17.41
C LYS A 240 1.72 0.79 -16.99
N LEU A 241 1.02 -0.22 -16.44
CA LEU A 241 -0.36 -0.05 -15.95
C LEU A 241 -0.40 0.92 -14.76
N VAL A 242 0.51 0.78 -13.79
CA VAL A 242 0.62 1.68 -12.65
C VAL A 242 0.90 3.12 -13.12
N LYS A 243 1.86 3.32 -14.02
CA LYS A 243 2.14 4.65 -14.58
C LYS A 243 0.95 5.25 -15.31
N THR A 244 0.17 4.43 -16.03
CA THR A 244 -1.06 4.91 -16.67
C THR A 244 -2.08 5.43 -15.66
N LEU A 245 -2.22 4.73 -14.51
CA LEU A 245 -3.06 5.18 -13.40
C LEU A 245 -2.55 6.51 -12.82
N GLU A 246 -1.27 6.59 -12.48
CA GLU A 246 -0.63 7.80 -11.93
C GLU A 246 -0.76 9.03 -12.85
N GLU A 247 -0.54 8.86 -14.15
CA GLU A 247 -0.68 9.94 -15.12
C GLU A 247 -2.12 10.50 -15.17
N ASN A 248 -3.12 9.63 -15.09
CA ASN A 248 -4.52 10.06 -15.12
C ASN A 248 -4.97 10.66 -13.78
N THR A 249 -4.49 10.14 -12.65
CA THR A 249 -4.75 10.74 -11.33
C THR A 249 -4.10 12.12 -11.21
N ARG A 250 -2.89 12.32 -11.76
CA ARG A 250 -2.23 13.62 -11.81
C ARG A 250 -3.02 14.66 -12.60
N LYS A 251 -3.59 14.29 -13.76
CA LYS A 251 -4.44 15.20 -14.56
C LYS A 251 -5.65 15.70 -13.79
N VAL A 252 -6.26 14.86 -12.94
CA VAL A 252 -7.37 15.27 -12.07
C VAL A 252 -6.91 16.37 -11.12
N ARG A 253 -5.79 16.17 -10.42
CA ARG A 253 -5.27 17.13 -9.45
C ARG A 253 -4.87 18.48 -10.10
N GLU A 254 -4.23 18.44 -11.27
CA GLU A 254 -3.84 19.66 -12.00
C GLU A 254 -5.05 20.48 -12.42
N LYS A 255 -6.15 19.83 -12.84
CA LYS A 255 -7.40 20.49 -13.20
C LYS A 255 -8.05 21.20 -12.01
N THR A 256 -8.11 20.54 -10.86
CA THR A 256 -8.68 21.11 -9.63
C THR A 256 -7.89 22.32 -9.16
N HIS A 257 -6.55 22.26 -9.14
CA HIS A 257 -5.70 23.40 -8.80
C HIS A 257 -5.90 24.61 -9.73
N SER A 258 -6.13 24.37 -11.01
CA SER A 258 -6.39 25.45 -11.98
C SER A 258 -7.74 26.13 -11.76
N GLN A 259 -8.74 25.39 -11.28
CA GLN A 259 -10.08 25.91 -11.00
C GLN A 259 -10.17 26.70 -9.69
N THR A 260 -9.31 26.40 -8.70
CA THR A 260 -9.27 27.13 -7.42
C THR A 260 -8.49 28.44 -7.49
N MET A 261 -7.71 28.66 -8.56
CA MET A 261 -6.93 29.89 -8.78
C MET A 261 -7.64 30.88 -9.73
N SER A 262 -8.76 30.54 -10.30
CA SER A 262 -9.57 31.37 -11.20
C SER A 262 -10.81 31.90 -10.49
#